data_229da608f03aba5f241215f2414f0dc1
#
_entry.id   229da608f03aba5f241215f2414f0dc1
#
_cell.length_a   1.000
_cell.length_b   1.000
_cell.length_c   1.000
_cell.angle_alpha   90.00
_cell.angle_beta   90.00
_cell.angle_gamma   90.00
#
_symmetry.space_group_name_H-M   'P 1'
#
loop_
_entity.id
_entity.type
_entity.pdbx_description
1 polymer ?
#
loop_
_entity_poly.entity_id
_entity_poly.type
_entity_poly.pdbx_seq_one_letter_code
_entity_poly.pdbx_strand_id
1 'polypeptide(L)'
;MLRSVLVFLFVVFASLSARAGPAAAVRDCGSLDSIGNLVGSVRSFAQGAIRVAHISTEEPVSSPEHLLFFVAEEPMGGRCYAVSANADGRGFSSIDMNGLQASYNSNKGLLITVPIFLYDPDKGSVPAGHLNVRISRKNNNNSVIIEQ
;
A
#
# COMPACT_ATOMS: atom_id res chain seq x y z
N MET A 1 -35.84 59.07 1.29
CA MET A 1 -34.45 58.73 1.71
C MET A 1 -34.42 57.24 1.99
N LEU A 2 -34.00 56.42 0.99
CA LEU A 2 -33.98 54.97 1.03
C LEU A 2 -32.54 54.51 1.29
N ARG A 3 -32.24 53.95 2.48
CA ARG A 3 -30.93 53.41 2.82
C ARG A 3 -30.88 51.95 2.39
N SER A 4 -30.14 51.67 1.31
CA SER A 4 -29.79 50.34 0.88
C SER A 4 -28.74 49.74 1.82
N VAL A 5 -29.09 48.68 2.51
CA VAL A 5 -28.15 47.85 3.28
C VAL A 5 -27.63 46.73 2.36
N LEU A 6 -26.37 46.85 1.99
CA LEU A 6 -25.66 45.86 1.19
C LEU A 6 -25.13 44.77 2.16
N VAL A 7 -25.76 43.57 2.13
CA VAL A 7 -25.31 42.42 2.90
C VAL A 7 -24.25 41.69 2.05
N PHE A 8 -22.99 41.79 2.45
CA PHE A 8 -21.90 40.97 1.87
C PHE A 8 -21.95 39.57 2.44
N LEU A 9 -22.36 38.61 1.62
CA LEU A 9 -22.31 37.18 1.93
C LEU A 9 -20.87 36.68 1.72
N PHE A 10 -20.11 36.49 2.80
CA PHE A 10 -18.80 35.84 2.74
C PHE A 10 -18.99 34.36 2.59
N VAL A 11 -18.83 33.82 1.39
CA VAL A 11 -18.75 32.36 1.13
C VAL A 11 -17.34 31.92 1.49
N VAL A 12 -17.18 31.28 2.66
CA VAL A 12 -15.94 30.62 3.07
C VAL A 12 -15.85 29.30 2.31
N PHE A 13 -15.04 29.27 1.25
CA PHE A 13 -14.62 28.01 0.63
C PHE A 13 -13.67 27.28 1.56
N ALA A 14 -14.18 26.32 2.31
CA ALA A 14 -13.34 25.34 2.98
C ALA A 14 -12.69 24.45 1.90
N SER A 15 -11.43 24.71 1.60
CA SER A 15 -10.61 23.85 0.75
C SER A 15 -10.43 22.51 1.49
N LEU A 16 -11.19 21.46 1.09
CA LEU A 16 -10.86 20.09 1.45
C LEU A 16 -9.53 19.77 0.76
N SER A 17 -8.44 19.86 1.52
CA SER A 17 -7.17 19.30 1.10
C SER A 17 -7.36 17.77 1.02
N ALA A 18 -7.58 17.24 -0.18
CA ALA A 18 -7.47 15.81 -0.42
C ALA A 18 -6.05 15.41 -0.01
N ARG A 19 -5.91 14.67 1.09
CA ARG A 19 -4.65 14.04 1.44
C ARG A 19 -4.37 13.03 0.33
N ALA A 20 -3.37 13.34 -0.50
CA ALA A 20 -2.81 12.35 -1.40
C ALA A 20 -2.38 11.17 -0.52
N GLY A 21 -2.91 9.98 -0.80
CA GLY A 21 -2.48 8.76 -0.15
C GLY A 21 -0.97 8.55 -0.38
N PRO A 22 -0.36 7.60 0.33
CA PRO A 22 1.06 7.32 0.17
C PRO A 22 1.36 7.02 -1.31
N ALA A 23 2.45 7.58 -1.82
CA ALA A 23 2.93 7.35 -3.19
C ALA A 23 3.56 5.95 -3.32
N ALA A 24 2.92 4.94 -2.75
CA ALA A 24 3.40 3.56 -2.72
C ALA A 24 3.64 3.02 -4.13
N ALA A 25 4.66 2.18 -4.30
CA ALA A 25 5.08 1.64 -5.58
C ALA A 25 5.25 0.12 -5.53
N VAL A 26 4.92 -0.54 -6.64
CA VAL A 26 5.18 -1.97 -6.88
C VAL A 26 6.49 -2.10 -7.65
N ARG A 27 7.38 -2.99 -7.17
CA ARG A 27 8.70 -3.25 -7.74
C ARG A 27 8.93 -4.76 -7.83
N ASP A 28 9.94 -5.19 -8.58
CA ASP A 28 10.44 -6.55 -8.51
C ASP A 28 11.14 -6.80 -7.17
N CYS A 29 10.99 -8.01 -6.57
CA CYS A 29 11.63 -8.33 -5.29
C CYS A 29 13.17 -8.25 -5.35
N GLY A 30 13.76 -8.54 -6.49
CA GLY A 30 15.21 -8.42 -6.70
C GLY A 30 15.74 -6.99 -6.62
N SER A 31 14.83 -6.00 -6.54
CA SER A 31 15.20 -4.60 -6.32
C SER A 31 15.46 -4.24 -4.85
N LEU A 32 15.20 -5.16 -3.92
CA LEU A 32 15.56 -5.00 -2.51
C LEU A 32 17.01 -5.39 -2.32
N ASP A 33 17.83 -4.51 -1.76
CA ASP A 33 19.27 -4.73 -1.55
C ASP A 33 19.52 -5.85 -0.54
N SER A 34 18.67 -5.98 0.45
CA SER A 34 18.69 -7.05 1.43
C SER A 34 17.31 -7.33 1.98
N ILE A 35 17.08 -8.57 2.39
CA ILE A 35 15.92 -8.96 3.19
C ILE A 35 16.48 -9.39 4.54
N GLY A 36 16.36 -8.51 5.53
CA GLY A 36 16.85 -8.78 6.87
C GLY A 36 16.00 -9.83 7.57
N ASN A 37 14.76 -9.51 7.88
CA ASN A 37 13.90 -10.36 8.68
C ASN A 37 12.47 -10.46 8.15
N LEU A 38 11.86 -11.62 8.38
CA LEU A 38 10.42 -11.79 8.28
C LEU A 38 9.77 -11.21 9.52
N VAL A 39 9.00 -10.14 9.38
CA VAL A 39 8.42 -9.39 10.51
C VAL A 39 7.08 -9.96 10.96
N GLY A 40 6.43 -10.73 10.15
CA GLY A 40 5.10 -11.25 10.48
C GLY A 40 4.79 -12.58 9.84
N SER A 41 3.56 -13.04 10.04
CA SER A 41 3.09 -14.25 9.40
C SER A 41 2.81 -14.03 7.92
N VAL A 42 3.13 -15.02 7.11
CA VAL A 42 2.69 -15.07 5.72
C VAL A 42 1.19 -15.32 5.66
N ARG A 43 0.49 -14.55 4.82
CA ARG A 43 -0.93 -14.78 4.50
C ARG A 43 -1.03 -15.42 3.12
N SER A 44 -1.87 -16.45 3.00
CA SER A 44 -2.10 -17.17 1.74
C SER A 44 -3.53 -16.98 1.26
N PHE A 45 -3.70 -16.75 -0.05
CA PHE A 45 -4.97 -16.54 -0.73
C PHE A 45 -5.03 -17.42 -1.99
N ALA A 46 -6.23 -17.62 -2.54
CA ALA A 46 -6.44 -18.38 -3.77
C ALA A 46 -5.75 -19.77 -3.72
N GLN A 47 -5.97 -20.52 -2.63
CA GLN A 47 -5.38 -21.85 -2.40
C GLN A 47 -3.84 -21.86 -2.44
N GLY A 48 -3.21 -20.77 -1.98
CA GLY A 48 -1.74 -20.63 -1.94
C GLY A 48 -1.12 -20.04 -3.22
N ALA A 49 -1.93 -19.78 -4.24
CA ALA A 49 -1.43 -19.17 -5.48
C ALA A 49 -1.03 -17.70 -5.31
N ILE A 50 -1.49 -17.04 -4.26
CA ILE A 50 -1.05 -15.70 -3.85
C ILE A 50 -0.62 -15.79 -2.40
N ARG A 51 0.60 -15.35 -2.11
CA ARG A 51 1.13 -15.25 -0.75
C ARG A 51 1.61 -13.84 -0.49
N VAL A 52 1.31 -13.33 0.70
CA VAL A 52 1.74 -12.00 1.13
C VAL A 52 2.61 -12.18 2.35
N ALA A 53 3.85 -11.69 2.28
CA ALA A 53 4.80 -11.72 3.38
C ALA A 53 5.13 -10.29 3.81
N HIS A 54 5.23 -10.08 5.11
CA HIS A 54 5.69 -8.83 5.71
C HIS A 54 7.15 -9.00 6.10
N ILE A 55 8.02 -8.17 5.54
CA ILE A 55 9.47 -8.24 5.74
C ILE A 55 10.03 -6.90 6.22
N SER A 56 11.21 -6.96 6.86
CA SER A 56 12.05 -5.81 7.15
C SER A 56 13.37 -5.94 6.42
N THR A 57 13.83 -4.85 5.83
CA THR A 57 15.19 -4.72 5.28
C THR A 57 16.19 -4.24 6.32
N GLU A 58 15.71 -3.89 7.55
CA GLU A 58 16.47 -3.31 8.67
C GLU A 58 16.96 -1.88 8.40
N GLU A 59 17.28 -1.55 7.16
CA GLU A 59 17.70 -0.22 6.73
C GLU A 59 16.81 0.32 5.60
N PRO A 60 16.48 1.61 5.58
CA PRO A 60 16.73 2.58 6.66
C PRO A 60 15.84 2.32 7.87
N VAL A 61 16.39 2.42 9.07
CA VAL A 61 15.69 2.12 10.34
C VAL A 61 14.34 2.82 10.50
N SER A 62 14.19 4.01 9.92
CA SER A 62 12.93 4.76 9.96
C SER A 62 11.83 4.20 9.06
N SER A 63 12.16 3.37 8.09
CA SER A 63 11.23 2.88 7.07
C SER A 63 11.68 1.54 6.47
N PRO A 64 11.86 0.50 7.30
CA PRO A 64 12.44 -0.76 6.84
C PRO A 64 11.41 -1.75 6.31
N GLU A 65 10.12 -1.50 6.47
CA GLU A 65 9.09 -2.54 6.27
C GLU A 65 8.51 -2.52 4.87
N HIS A 66 8.36 -3.71 4.29
CA HIS A 66 7.81 -3.92 2.95
C HIS A 66 6.82 -5.09 2.94
N LEU A 67 5.93 -5.08 1.96
CA LEU A 67 5.12 -6.26 1.63
C LEU A 67 5.68 -6.95 0.39
N LEU A 68 5.88 -8.25 0.47
CA LEU A 68 6.17 -9.10 -0.68
C LEU A 68 4.92 -9.85 -1.10
N PHE A 69 4.65 -9.83 -2.39
CA PHE A 69 3.56 -10.58 -3.02
C PHE A 69 4.16 -11.64 -3.94
N PHE A 70 3.96 -12.90 -3.61
CA PHE A 70 4.32 -14.04 -4.46
C PHE A 70 3.07 -14.47 -5.21
N VAL A 71 3.09 -14.38 -6.52
CA VAL A 71 1.96 -14.73 -7.38
C VAL A 71 2.37 -15.88 -8.29
N ALA A 72 1.73 -17.04 -8.11
CA ALA A 72 2.02 -18.23 -8.91
C ALA A 72 1.68 -18.01 -10.39
N GLU A 73 2.51 -18.56 -11.27
CA GLU A 73 2.35 -18.58 -12.73
C GLU A 73 2.25 -20.02 -13.23
N GLU A 74 1.42 -20.25 -14.21
CA GLU A 74 1.27 -21.54 -14.88
C GLU A 74 2.33 -21.69 -16.00
N PRO A 75 2.87 -22.91 -16.27
CA PRO A 75 2.57 -24.17 -15.59
C PRO A 75 3.39 -24.37 -14.30
N MET A 76 4.46 -23.66 -14.09
CA MET A 76 5.30 -23.72 -12.87
C MET A 76 6.04 -22.41 -12.66
N GLY A 77 6.23 -22.06 -11.39
CA GLY A 77 6.97 -20.86 -11.01
C GLY A 77 6.06 -19.82 -10.37
N GLY A 78 6.50 -18.58 -10.44
CA GLY A 78 5.79 -17.43 -9.90
C GLY A 78 6.66 -16.18 -9.93
N ARG A 79 6.00 -15.04 -9.77
CA ARG A 79 6.69 -13.75 -9.63
C ARG A 79 6.59 -13.23 -8.23
N CYS A 80 7.64 -12.56 -7.83
CA CYS A 80 7.69 -11.82 -6.59
C CYS A 80 7.64 -10.31 -6.87
N TYR A 81 6.77 -9.63 -6.14
CA TYR A 81 6.62 -8.18 -6.20
C TYR A 81 6.85 -7.61 -4.81
N ALA A 82 7.66 -6.57 -4.71
CA ALA A 82 7.85 -5.81 -3.49
C ALA A 82 7.01 -4.54 -3.53
N VAL A 83 6.26 -4.26 -2.47
CA VAL A 83 5.53 -3.01 -2.32
C VAL A 83 6.21 -2.17 -1.26
N SER A 84 6.65 -1.00 -1.68
CA SER A 84 7.37 0.01 -0.90
C SER A 84 6.54 1.29 -0.77
N ALA A 85 6.87 2.16 0.17
CA ALA A 85 6.16 3.41 0.38
C ALA A 85 6.37 4.43 -0.74
N ASN A 86 7.43 4.28 -1.55
CA ASN A 86 7.68 5.13 -2.71
C ASN A 86 8.43 4.39 -3.83
N ALA A 87 8.59 5.06 -4.97
CA ALA A 87 9.30 4.51 -6.13
C ALA A 87 10.82 4.35 -5.91
N ASP A 88 11.41 5.08 -4.97
CA ASP A 88 12.83 4.97 -4.63
C ASP A 88 13.14 3.72 -3.81
N GLY A 89 12.09 2.97 -3.39
CA GLY A 89 12.23 1.74 -2.63
C GLY A 89 12.29 1.93 -1.12
N ARG A 90 11.99 3.13 -0.60
CA ARG A 90 11.84 3.33 0.84
C ARG A 90 10.62 2.55 1.33
N GLY A 91 10.78 1.81 2.40
CA GLY A 91 9.71 1.05 3.03
C GLY A 91 8.75 1.90 3.85
N PHE A 92 7.82 1.25 4.51
CA PHE A 92 6.94 1.82 5.52
C PHE A 92 7.65 1.82 6.88
N SER A 93 7.25 2.70 7.79
CA SER A 93 7.76 2.66 9.17
C SER A 93 7.12 1.52 9.97
N SER A 94 5.89 1.14 9.62
CA SER A 94 5.22 -0.06 10.11
C SER A 94 4.07 -0.49 9.21
N ILE A 95 3.71 -1.79 9.27
CA ILE A 95 2.59 -2.39 8.56
C ILE A 95 1.77 -3.24 9.54
N ASP A 96 0.47 -2.96 9.68
CA ASP A 96 -0.39 -3.75 10.56
C ASP A 96 -1.00 -4.95 9.82
N MET A 97 -0.33 -6.09 9.88
CA MET A 97 -0.81 -7.34 9.29
C MET A 97 -2.04 -7.94 9.98
N ASN A 98 -2.35 -7.51 11.22
CA ASN A 98 -3.56 -7.96 11.91
C ASN A 98 -4.81 -7.25 11.34
N GLY A 99 -4.64 -6.00 10.93
CA GLY A 99 -5.67 -5.22 10.25
C GLY A 99 -5.83 -5.54 8.75
N LEU A 100 -5.04 -6.48 8.20
CA LEU A 100 -5.14 -6.85 6.79
C LEU A 100 -6.50 -7.45 6.48
N GLN A 101 -7.15 -6.91 5.47
CA GLN A 101 -8.40 -7.39 4.91
C GLN A 101 -8.21 -7.83 3.45
N ALA A 102 -9.03 -8.77 3.00
CA ALA A 102 -9.00 -9.25 1.64
C ALA A 102 -10.42 -9.37 1.08
N SER A 103 -10.63 -8.93 -0.14
CA SER A 103 -11.89 -9.10 -0.86
C SER A 103 -11.62 -9.54 -2.30
N TYR A 104 -12.50 -10.38 -2.84
CA TYR A 104 -12.36 -10.90 -4.19
C TYR A 104 -13.50 -10.40 -5.08
N ASN A 105 -13.12 -9.99 -6.30
CA ASN A 105 -14.05 -9.64 -7.37
C ASN A 105 -13.70 -10.45 -8.62
N SER A 106 -14.66 -11.15 -9.20
CA SER A 106 -14.44 -12.02 -10.37
C SER A 106 -13.84 -11.30 -11.59
N ASN A 107 -14.16 -10.02 -11.75
CA ASN A 107 -13.67 -9.19 -12.86
C ASN A 107 -12.34 -8.50 -12.58
N LYS A 108 -12.09 -8.12 -11.31
CA LYS A 108 -10.93 -7.31 -10.91
C LYS A 108 -9.85 -8.11 -10.20
N GLY A 109 -10.17 -9.29 -9.67
CA GLY A 109 -9.24 -10.11 -8.87
C GLY A 109 -9.31 -9.83 -7.37
N LEU A 110 -8.24 -10.18 -6.66
CA LEU A 110 -8.09 -10.05 -5.22
C LEU A 110 -7.65 -8.63 -4.84
N LEU A 111 -8.37 -7.97 -3.95
CA LEU A 111 -7.95 -6.74 -3.29
C LEU A 111 -7.45 -7.07 -1.89
N ILE A 112 -6.25 -6.65 -1.58
CA ILE A 112 -5.67 -6.64 -0.24
C ILE A 112 -5.66 -5.20 0.25
N THR A 113 -6.23 -4.98 1.43
CA THR A 113 -6.23 -3.68 2.11
C THR A 113 -5.52 -3.84 3.45
N VAL A 114 -4.50 -3.05 3.72
CA VAL A 114 -3.72 -3.16 4.95
C VAL A 114 -3.41 -1.79 5.52
N PRO A 115 -3.57 -1.56 6.85
CA PRO A 115 -3.17 -0.32 7.50
C PRO A 115 -1.65 -0.16 7.45
N ILE A 116 -1.20 1.05 7.10
CA ILE A 116 0.21 1.37 6.98
C ILE A 116 0.55 2.62 7.79
N PHE A 117 1.82 2.71 8.16
CA PHE A 117 2.39 3.82 8.91
C PHE A 117 3.60 4.37 8.14
N LEU A 118 3.77 5.67 8.18
CA LEU A 118 4.94 6.37 7.62
C LEU A 118 5.74 7.02 8.74
N TYR A 119 7.01 7.21 8.47
CA TYR A 119 7.89 7.91 9.40
C TYR A 119 7.72 9.42 9.27
N ASP A 120 7.47 10.08 10.41
CA ASP A 120 7.45 11.52 10.58
C ASP A 120 8.63 11.88 11.49
N PRO A 121 9.54 12.78 11.09
CA PRO A 121 10.73 13.11 11.91
C PRO A 121 10.42 13.62 13.31
N ASP A 122 9.28 14.29 13.48
CA ASP A 122 8.90 14.90 14.75
C ASP A 122 8.05 13.98 15.64
N LYS A 123 7.36 13.01 15.05
CA LYS A 123 6.36 12.16 15.72
C LYS A 123 6.69 10.67 15.71
N GLY A 124 7.71 10.26 14.91
CA GLY A 124 8.03 8.86 14.71
C GLY A 124 7.08 8.18 13.73
N SER A 125 6.66 6.95 14.01
CA SER A 125 5.73 6.20 13.17
C SER A 125 4.30 6.72 13.31
N VAL A 126 3.71 7.24 12.25
CA VAL A 126 2.36 7.81 12.24
C VAL A 126 1.43 7.07 11.27
N PRO A 127 0.14 6.90 11.59
CA PRO A 127 -0.82 6.29 10.68
C PRO A 127 -0.89 7.06 9.35
N ALA A 128 -0.78 6.34 8.24
CA ALA A 128 -0.84 6.91 6.88
C ALA A 128 -2.07 6.44 6.08
N GLY A 129 -2.98 5.75 6.73
CA GLY A 129 -4.19 5.20 6.10
C GLY A 129 -4.04 3.74 5.70
N HIS A 130 -4.61 3.38 4.56
CA HIS A 130 -4.61 2.01 4.06
C HIS A 130 -3.88 1.93 2.73
N LEU A 131 -3.08 0.89 2.58
CA LEU A 131 -2.52 0.47 1.31
C LEU A 131 -3.50 -0.52 0.65
N ASN A 132 -3.93 -0.23 -0.56
CA ASN A 132 -4.80 -1.08 -1.35
C ASN A 132 -3.99 -1.69 -2.50
N VAL A 133 -3.86 -3.01 -2.51
CA VAL A 133 -3.11 -3.72 -3.55
C VAL A 133 -4.05 -4.67 -4.28
N ARG A 134 -4.21 -4.46 -5.59
CA ARG A 134 -5.00 -5.33 -6.46
C ARG A 134 -4.11 -6.33 -7.15
N ILE A 135 -4.46 -7.61 -7.03
CA ILE A 135 -3.80 -8.72 -7.71
C ILE A 135 -4.79 -9.32 -8.70
N SER A 136 -4.47 -9.24 -9.99
CA SER A 136 -5.23 -9.88 -11.05
C SER A 136 -4.43 -11.02 -11.67
N ARG A 137 -5.09 -12.17 -11.86
CA ARG A 137 -4.53 -13.35 -12.54
C ARG A 137 -5.42 -13.67 -13.73
N LYS A 138 -5.13 -13.08 -14.89
CA LYS A 138 -5.89 -13.31 -16.12
C LYS A 138 -4.97 -13.83 -17.21
N ASN A 139 -5.31 -15.02 -17.79
CA ASN A 139 -4.67 -15.55 -19.00
C ASN A 139 -3.14 -15.50 -18.96
N ASN A 140 -2.52 -15.99 -17.89
CA ASN A 140 -1.07 -15.97 -17.65
C ASN A 140 -0.45 -14.56 -17.59
N ASN A 141 -1.27 -13.53 -17.50
CA ASN A 141 -0.79 -12.18 -17.27
C ASN A 141 -1.17 -11.74 -15.85
N ASN A 142 -0.26 -11.97 -14.92
CA ASN A 142 -0.40 -11.55 -13.55
C ASN A 142 -0.07 -10.06 -13.42
N SER A 143 -0.89 -9.33 -12.69
CA SER A 143 -0.61 -7.93 -12.36
C SER A 143 -0.79 -7.68 -10.87
N VAL A 144 0.11 -6.89 -10.31
CA VAL A 144 0.03 -6.35 -8.96
C VAL A 144 0.08 -4.83 -9.09
N ILE A 145 -0.97 -4.16 -8.67
CA ILE A 145 -1.10 -2.71 -8.78
C ILE A 145 -1.59 -2.11 -7.46
N ILE A 146 -1.22 -0.87 -7.21
CA ILE A 146 -1.74 -0.10 -6.10
C ILE A 146 -2.99 0.64 -6.57
N GLU A 147 -4.10 0.46 -5.85
CA GLU A 147 -5.33 1.24 -6.04
C GLU A 147 -5.36 2.40 -5.04
N GLN A 148 -5.65 3.59 -5.54
CA GLN A 148 -5.85 4.80 -4.73
C GLN A 148 -7.31 4.94 -4.30
#